data_e846eaa40a7c973f93904308822c1546
#
_entry.id   e846eaa40a7c973f93904308822c1546
#
_cell.length_a   1.000
_cell.length_b   1.000
_cell.length_c   1.000
_cell.angle_alpha   90.00
_cell.angle_beta   90.00
_cell.angle_gamma   90.00
#
_symmetry.space_group_name_H-M   'P 1'
#
loop_
_entity.id
_entity.type
_entity.pdbx_description
1 polymer ?
#
loop_
_entity_poly.entity_id
_entity_poly.type
_entity_poly.pdbx_seq_one_letter_code
_entity_poly.pdbx_strand_id
1 'polypeptide(L)'
;MKDYLPESMRRCPPGYARGELERAMEEGTILTARAVRCDETHDLIIDLGCAEGRIPRLEAAEGVADGRTREIAILRCVGRPVCACVTEITPGGEILLSRRKAQQLAMDHLLREAAPGDILPAVVTGCTAFGAFCDVGCGAAALLGTQQLCISRLRHAGEMLTPGQRIYAAIRTLDRVQRRVFLTQRELLGTWAENAARFCAGQTVTGVVRSLTDYGAFIELTPNLSGLAEDNGTLRVGDHVAVYIRAIVPETLKIKLSVLHRVEPQPREPLRYFQTEGHIRQWRYGNEEFAKYYTIF
;
A
#
# COMPACT_ATOMS: atom_id res chain seq x y z
N MET A 1 2.47 -3.65 -17.48
CA MET A 1 2.23 -3.79 -16.02
C MET A 1 1.36 -4.97 -15.62
N LYS A 2 0.54 -5.55 -16.51
CA LYS A 2 -0.33 -6.71 -16.15
C LYS A 2 0.43 -7.96 -15.72
N ASP A 3 1.66 -8.14 -16.16
CA ASP A 3 2.46 -9.35 -15.88
C ASP A 3 3.18 -9.32 -14.52
N TYR A 4 3.29 -8.15 -13.88
CA TYR A 4 3.99 -7.95 -12.62
C TYR A 4 3.04 -7.46 -11.52
N LEU A 5 1.99 -8.24 -11.24
CA LEU A 5 1.08 -7.95 -10.13
C LEU A 5 1.72 -8.31 -8.77
N PRO A 6 1.28 -7.66 -7.67
CA PRO A 6 1.62 -8.08 -6.30
C PRO A 6 1.38 -9.57 -6.07
N GLU A 7 2.25 -10.22 -5.29
CA GLU A 7 2.22 -11.68 -5.08
C GLU A 7 0.84 -12.20 -4.67
N SER A 8 0.19 -11.54 -3.71
CA SER A 8 -1.13 -11.97 -3.23
C SER A 8 -2.29 -11.69 -4.19
N MET A 9 -2.04 -10.97 -5.29
CA MET A 9 -3.00 -10.72 -6.36
C MET A 9 -2.81 -11.66 -7.55
N ARG A 10 -1.73 -12.44 -7.55
CA ARG A 10 -1.46 -13.43 -8.59
C ARG A 10 -2.16 -14.75 -8.28
N ARG A 11 -2.58 -15.43 -9.31
CA ARG A 11 -3.16 -16.76 -9.18
C ARG A 11 -2.06 -17.81 -9.19
N CYS A 12 -2.03 -18.68 -8.18
CA CYS A 12 -1.21 -19.88 -8.22
C CYS A 12 -1.87 -20.90 -9.16
N PRO A 13 -1.15 -21.42 -10.14
CA PRO A 13 -1.62 -22.58 -10.88
C PRO A 13 -1.70 -23.81 -9.96
N PRO A 14 -2.41 -24.87 -10.33
CA PRO A 14 -2.49 -26.10 -9.54
C PRO A 14 -1.15 -26.84 -9.43
N GLY A 15 -0.20 -26.54 -10.30
CA GLY A 15 1.15 -27.09 -10.32
C GLY A 15 1.84 -26.80 -11.65
N TYR A 16 3.09 -27.19 -11.75
CA TYR A 16 3.92 -27.10 -12.95
C TYR A 16 4.42 -28.49 -13.34
N ALA A 17 4.43 -28.82 -14.64
CA ALA A 17 5.13 -29.99 -15.13
C ALA A 17 6.65 -29.72 -15.14
N ARG A 18 7.47 -30.79 -15.06
CA ARG A 18 8.94 -30.65 -15.03
C ARG A 18 9.48 -29.88 -16.25
N GLY A 19 9.00 -30.18 -17.45
CA GLY A 19 9.40 -29.47 -18.66
C GLY A 19 9.00 -27.98 -18.68
N GLU A 20 7.97 -27.57 -17.93
CA GLU A 20 7.64 -26.17 -17.74
C GLU A 20 8.65 -25.45 -16.83
N LEU A 21 9.13 -26.14 -15.79
CA LEU A 21 10.17 -25.62 -14.89
C LEU A 21 11.53 -25.49 -15.59
N GLU A 22 11.89 -26.47 -16.43
CA GLU A 22 13.11 -26.43 -17.24
C GLU A 22 13.07 -25.25 -18.22
N ARG A 23 11.96 -25.07 -18.92
CA ARG A 23 11.74 -23.93 -19.82
C ARG A 23 11.76 -22.58 -19.07
N ALA A 24 11.09 -22.52 -17.90
CA ALA A 24 11.10 -21.32 -17.07
C ALA A 24 12.50 -20.95 -16.56
N MET A 25 13.36 -21.95 -16.32
CA MET A 25 14.76 -21.75 -15.97
C MET A 25 15.55 -21.18 -17.15
N GLU A 26 15.39 -21.73 -18.35
CA GLU A 26 16.07 -21.27 -19.57
C GLU A 26 15.65 -19.86 -19.97
N GLU A 27 14.35 -19.56 -19.93
CA GLU A 27 13.78 -18.25 -20.27
C GLU A 27 13.93 -17.20 -19.15
N GLY A 28 14.23 -17.64 -17.91
CA GLY A 28 14.27 -16.76 -16.74
C GLY A 28 12.91 -16.20 -16.34
N THR A 29 11.81 -16.91 -16.64
CA THR A 29 10.47 -16.44 -16.36
C THR A 29 10.11 -16.53 -14.88
N ILE A 30 9.20 -15.64 -14.43
CA ILE A 30 8.75 -15.60 -13.04
C ILE A 30 7.57 -16.56 -12.87
N LEU A 31 7.73 -17.55 -12.02
CA LEU A 31 6.68 -18.47 -11.58
C LEU A 31 5.97 -17.90 -10.35
N THR A 32 4.73 -18.34 -10.13
CA THR A 32 3.95 -18.05 -8.91
C THR A 32 3.50 -19.34 -8.28
N ALA A 33 3.94 -19.62 -7.06
CA ALA A 33 3.59 -20.85 -6.37
C ALA A 33 3.40 -20.57 -4.86
N ARG A 34 2.89 -21.53 -4.11
CA ARG A 34 2.62 -21.37 -2.68
C ARG A 34 3.85 -21.77 -1.86
N ALA A 35 4.27 -20.88 -0.95
CA ALA A 35 5.21 -21.26 0.10
C ALA A 35 4.47 -22.09 1.15
N VAL A 36 4.90 -23.34 1.36
CA VAL A 36 4.20 -24.28 2.27
C VAL A 36 4.82 -24.31 3.66
N ARG A 37 6.13 -24.12 3.77
CA ARG A 37 6.84 -24.08 5.05
C ARG A 37 8.14 -23.28 4.94
N CYS A 38 8.69 -22.94 6.07
CA CYS A 38 10.04 -22.40 6.25
C CYS A 38 10.79 -23.37 7.18
N ASP A 39 11.95 -23.81 6.77
CA ASP A 39 12.74 -24.74 7.56
C ASP A 39 13.62 -24.06 8.64
N GLU A 40 14.42 -24.84 9.36
CA GLU A 40 15.28 -24.38 10.45
C GLU A 40 16.38 -23.41 9.98
N THR A 41 16.76 -23.49 8.71
CA THR A 41 17.75 -22.61 8.08
C THR A 41 17.14 -21.35 7.47
N HIS A 42 15.84 -21.18 7.63
CA HIS A 42 15.02 -20.13 7.03
C HIS A 42 14.93 -20.20 5.50
N ASP A 43 15.12 -21.40 4.92
CA ASP A 43 14.82 -21.65 3.52
C ASP A 43 13.30 -21.83 3.35
N LEU A 44 12.74 -21.25 2.29
CA LEU A 44 11.31 -21.43 1.98
C LEU A 44 11.12 -22.62 1.06
N ILE A 45 10.21 -23.51 1.45
CA ILE A 45 9.79 -24.64 0.64
C ILE A 45 8.51 -24.28 -0.10
N ILE A 46 8.53 -24.50 -1.41
CA ILE A 46 7.53 -24.08 -2.36
C ILE A 46 6.87 -25.31 -2.99
N ASP A 47 5.54 -25.32 -3.00
CA ASP A 47 4.77 -26.35 -3.70
C ASP A 47 4.70 -26.02 -5.20
N LEU A 48 5.35 -26.83 -6.02
CA LEU A 48 5.36 -26.73 -7.48
C LEU A 48 4.40 -27.72 -8.14
N GLY A 49 3.69 -28.54 -7.35
CA GLY A 49 2.78 -29.58 -7.82
C GLY A 49 3.49 -30.88 -8.19
N CYS A 50 4.45 -30.88 -9.11
CA CYS A 50 5.21 -32.07 -9.48
C CYS A 50 6.35 -32.40 -8.47
N ALA A 51 6.83 -31.39 -7.72
CA ALA A 51 7.90 -31.51 -6.73
C ALA A 51 7.85 -30.34 -5.75
N GLU A 52 8.58 -30.45 -4.65
CA GLU A 52 8.91 -29.30 -3.81
C GLU A 52 10.12 -28.56 -4.41
N GLY A 53 10.01 -27.23 -4.46
CA GLY A 53 11.13 -26.34 -4.76
C GLY A 53 11.66 -25.69 -3.49
N ARG A 54 12.93 -25.27 -3.48
CA ARG A 54 13.56 -24.59 -2.36
C ARG A 54 14.04 -23.21 -2.76
N ILE A 55 13.69 -22.20 -1.97
CA ILE A 55 14.26 -20.86 -2.03
C ILE A 55 15.22 -20.74 -0.85
N PRO A 56 16.55 -20.75 -1.07
CA PRO A 56 17.52 -20.51 -0.01
C PRO A 56 17.28 -19.18 0.70
N ARG A 57 17.56 -19.11 1.99
CA ARG A 57 17.34 -17.91 2.83
C ARG A 57 17.85 -16.61 2.16
N LEU A 58 19.04 -16.62 1.59
CA LEU A 58 19.64 -15.45 0.94
C LEU A 58 18.94 -15.06 -0.38
N GLU A 59 18.19 -15.99 -0.97
CA GLU A 59 17.39 -15.78 -2.18
C GLU A 59 15.91 -15.51 -1.87
N ALA A 60 15.51 -15.54 -0.58
CA ALA A 60 14.11 -15.39 -0.16
C ALA A 60 13.58 -13.93 -0.27
N ALA A 61 14.44 -12.93 -0.18
CA ALA A 61 14.06 -11.55 -0.45
C ALA A 61 15.31 -10.67 -0.70
N GLU A 62 15.09 -9.59 -1.44
CA GLU A 62 16.10 -8.54 -1.57
C GLU A 62 16.38 -7.91 -0.19
N GLY A 63 17.68 -7.66 0.11
CA GLY A 63 18.11 -7.07 1.37
C GLY A 63 18.27 -8.03 2.54
N VAL A 64 18.05 -9.34 2.35
CA VAL A 64 18.34 -10.35 3.39
C VAL A 64 19.85 -10.50 3.59
N ALA A 65 20.61 -10.58 2.50
CA ALA A 65 22.04 -10.79 2.52
C ALA A 65 22.81 -9.64 3.22
N ASP A 66 22.30 -8.41 3.17
CA ASP A 66 22.91 -7.22 3.77
C ASP A 66 22.19 -6.75 5.05
N GLY A 67 21.24 -7.54 5.56
CA GLY A 67 20.53 -7.27 6.82
C GLY A 67 19.47 -6.16 6.73
N ARG A 68 19.20 -5.59 5.58
CA ARG A 68 18.13 -4.58 5.38
C ARG A 68 16.75 -5.19 5.52
N THR A 69 16.57 -6.45 5.15
CA THR A 69 15.32 -7.19 5.27
C THR A 69 15.43 -8.20 6.41
N ARG A 70 14.53 -8.10 7.39
CA ARG A 70 14.50 -8.99 8.56
C ARG A 70 13.87 -10.35 8.19
N GLU A 71 14.27 -11.39 8.88
CA GLU A 71 13.78 -12.78 8.68
C GLU A 71 12.26 -12.92 8.80
N ILE A 72 11.62 -12.10 9.63
CA ILE A 72 10.16 -12.09 9.73
C ILE A 72 9.46 -11.85 8.37
N ALA A 73 10.13 -11.19 7.42
CA ALA A 73 9.60 -11.00 6.07
C ALA A 73 9.59 -12.32 5.27
N ILE A 74 10.52 -13.23 5.54
CA ILE A 74 10.58 -14.56 4.96
C ILE A 74 9.47 -15.43 5.57
N LEU A 75 9.39 -15.47 6.89
CA LEU A 75 8.40 -16.27 7.62
C LEU A 75 6.96 -15.91 7.22
N ARG A 76 6.68 -14.64 6.92
CA ARG A 76 5.36 -14.18 6.47
C ARG A 76 4.95 -14.69 5.08
N CYS A 77 5.87 -15.26 4.31
CA CYS A 77 5.55 -15.86 3.01
C CYS A 77 4.83 -17.20 3.15
N VAL A 78 5.01 -17.90 4.26
CA VAL A 78 4.40 -19.22 4.50
C VAL A 78 2.87 -19.15 4.40
N GLY A 79 2.30 -20.08 3.64
CA GLY A 79 0.87 -20.15 3.35
C GLY A 79 0.38 -19.19 2.25
N ARG A 80 1.27 -18.39 1.64
CA ARG A 80 0.92 -17.37 0.65
C ARG A 80 1.53 -17.67 -0.72
N PRO A 81 0.96 -17.09 -1.80
CA PRO A 81 1.61 -17.02 -3.10
C PRO A 81 2.94 -16.27 -2.99
N VAL A 82 3.97 -16.78 -3.62
CA VAL A 82 5.26 -16.12 -3.82
C VAL A 82 5.66 -16.20 -5.29
N CYS A 83 6.39 -15.19 -5.75
CA CYS A 83 6.96 -15.16 -7.08
C CYS A 83 8.42 -15.56 -7.02
N ALA A 84 8.87 -16.46 -7.88
CA ALA A 84 10.26 -16.86 -7.92
C ALA A 84 10.69 -17.26 -9.34
N CYS A 85 11.97 -17.17 -9.63
CA CYS A 85 12.59 -17.72 -10.84
C CYS A 85 13.27 -19.04 -10.49
N VAL A 86 13.18 -20.02 -11.35
CA VAL A 86 14.01 -21.23 -11.24
C VAL A 86 15.45 -20.84 -11.54
N THR A 87 16.37 -21.19 -10.65
CA THR A 87 17.80 -20.90 -10.80
C THR A 87 18.61 -22.11 -11.16
N GLU A 88 18.20 -23.29 -10.66
CA GLU A 88 18.88 -24.54 -10.91
C GLU A 88 17.92 -25.72 -10.75
N ILE A 89 18.10 -26.75 -11.55
CA ILE A 89 17.47 -28.06 -11.38
C ILE A 89 18.64 -29.05 -11.33
N THR A 90 18.94 -29.57 -10.13
CA THR A 90 20.06 -30.45 -9.94
C THR A 90 19.84 -31.83 -10.60
N PRO A 91 20.93 -32.58 -10.90
CA PRO A 91 20.79 -33.95 -11.40
C PRO A 91 20.02 -34.88 -10.45
N GLY A 92 20.06 -34.57 -9.15
CA GLY A 92 19.28 -35.29 -8.11
C GLY A 92 17.79 -34.92 -8.08
N GLY A 93 17.35 -33.99 -8.90
CA GLY A 93 15.96 -33.55 -9.00
C GLY A 93 15.55 -32.43 -8.05
N GLU A 94 16.47 -31.89 -7.25
CA GLU A 94 16.21 -30.72 -6.42
C GLU A 94 16.03 -29.47 -7.31
N ILE A 95 15.01 -28.65 -7.00
CA ILE A 95 14.67 -27.42 -7.73
C ILE A 95 14.97 -26.23 -6.83
N LEU A 96 15.97 -25.44 -7.22
CA LEU A 96 16.34 -24.21 -6.55
C LEU A 96 15.67 -23.01 -7.21
N LEU A 97 15.16 -22.12 -6.37
CA LEU A 97 14.39 -20.94 -6.77
C LEU A 97 14.97 -19.68 -6.14
N SER A 98 14.77 -18.53 -6.79
CA SER A 98 15.11 -17.23 -6.26
C SER A 98 13.92 -16.27 -6.33
N ARG A 99 13.38 -15.91 -5.17
CA ARG A 99 12.40 -14.84 -5.04
C ARG A 99 13.06 -13.47 -5.21
N ARG A 100 14.29 -13.31 -4.73
CA ARG A 100 15.11 -12.11 -4.91
C ARG A 100 15.25 -11.76 -6.39
N LYS A 101 15.54 -12.75 -7.25
CA LYS A 101 15.65 -12.54 -8.71
C LYS A 101 14.31 -12.09 -9.31
N ALA A 102 13.19 -12.66 -8.88
CA ALA A 102 11.86 -12.23 -9.33
C ALA A 102 11.56 -10.79 -8.91
N GLN A 103 11.88 -10.39 -7.68
CA GLN A 103 11.75 -9.02 -7.19
C GLN A 103 12.60 -8.04 -8.00
N GLN A 104 13.84 -8.42 -8.33
CA GLN A 104 14.75 -7.59 -9.13
C GLN A 104 14.22 -7.39 -10.54
N LEU A 105 13.74 -8.44 -11.21
CA LEU A 105 13.14 -8.35 -12.55
C LEU A 105 11.89 -7.46 -12.55
N ALA A 106 11.03 -7.60 -11.54
CA ALA A 106 9.85 -6.76 -11.41
C ALA A 106 10.21 -5.28 -11.18
N MET A 107 11.19 -5.03 -10.31
CA MET A 107 11.68 -3.67 -10.05
C MET A 107 12.32 -3.06 -11.30
N ASP A 108 13.15 -3.81 -12.03
CA ASP A 108 13.76 -3.35 -13.28
C ASP A 108 12.72 -2.99 -14.35
N HIS A 109 11.70 -3.85 -14.49
CA HIS A 109 10.59 -3.56 -15.37
C HIS A 109 9.87 -2.27 -14.97
N LEU A 110 9.53 -2.12 -13.68
CA LEU A 110 8.84 -0.94 -13.17
C LEU A 110 9.67 0.34 -13.39
N LEU A 111 10.97 0.31 -13.07
CA LEU A 111 11.86 1.46 -13.24
C LEU A 111 12.08 1.84 -14.72
N ARG A 112 11.95 0.89 -15.65
CA ARG A 112 12.11 1.13 -17.08
C ARG A 112 10.83 1.67 -17.72
N GLU A 113 9.69 1.04 -17.44
CA GLU A 113 8.45 1.26 -18.17
C GLU A 113 7.52 2.29 -17.52
N ALA A 114 7.64 2.49 -16.19
CA ALA A 114 6.72 3.37 -15.48
C ALA A 114 7.24 4.81 -15.35
N ALA A 115 6.31 5.73 -15.19
CA ALA A 115 6.55 7.14 -14.97
C ALA A 115 5.88 7.64 -13.67
N PRO A 116 6.40 8.72 -13.05
CA PRO A 116 5.65 9.43 -11.99
C PRO A 116 4.24 9.75 -12.48
N GLY A 117 3.23 9.54 -11.64
CA GLY A 117 1.82 9.70 -11.97
C GLY A 117 1.10 8.43 -12.44
N ASP A 118 1.81 7.37 -12.82
CA ASP A 118 1.19 6.10 -13.18
C ASP A 118 0.56 5.45 -11.96
N ILE A 119 -0.69 5.00 -12.12
CA ILE A 119 -1.47 4.34 -11.08
C ILE A 119 -1.26 2.83 -11.20
N LEU A 120 -0.99 2.20 -10.06
CA LEU A 120 -0.81 0.76 -9.98
C LEU A 120 -1.51 0.17 -8.74
N PRO A 121 -1.92 -1.10 -8.81
CA PRO A 121 -2.35 -1.85 -7.65
C PRO A 121 -1.14 -2.19 -6.77
N ALA A 122 -1.33 -2.15 -5.46
CA ALA A 122 -0.30 -2.50 -4.49
C ALA A 122 -0.91 -3.27 -3.32
N VAL A 123 -0.09 -4.01 -2.60
CA VAL A 123 -0.51 -4.73 -1.38
C VAL A 123 0.38 -4.29 -0.23
N VAL A 124 -0.24 -3.82 0.84
CA VAL A 124 0.48 -3.39 2.05
C VAL A 124 1.17 -4.59 2.69
N THR A 125 2.48 -4.53 2.86
CA THR A 125 3.28 -5.59 3.50
C THR A 125 3.63 -5.26 4.96
N GLY A 126 3.69 -3.97 5.31
CA GLY A 126 3.95 -3.52 6.67
C GLY A 126 3.68 -2.04 6.85
N CYS A 127 3.33 -1.63 8.08
CA CYS A 127 3.07 -0.24 8.44
C CYS A 127 4.06 0.23 9.49
N THR A 128 4.54 1.46 9.34
CA THR A 128 5.47 2.15 10.26
C THR A 128 5.01 3.58 10.49
N ALA A 129 5.68 4.31 11.38
CA ALA A 129 5.39 5.72 11.62
C ALA A 129 5.72 6.61 10.40
N PHE A 130 6.72 6.25 9.60
CA PHE A 130 7.12 7.02 8.42
C PHE A 130 6.39 6.62 7.13
N GLY A 131 5.68 5.48 7.11
CA GLY A 131 4.92 5.04 5.94
C GLY A 131 4.55 3.57 5.95
N ALA A 132 3.94 3.13 4.85
CA ALA A 132 3.63 1.74 4.57
C ALA A 132 4.56 1.19 3.48
N PHE A 133 5.11 0.00 3.71
CA PHE A 133 5.75 -0.77 2.67
C PHE A 133 4.69 -1.51 1.88
N CYS A 134 4.82 -1.50 0.56
CA CYS A 134 3.87 -2.11 -0.36
C CYS A 134 4.58 -3.00 -1.36
N ASP A 135 4.01 -4.17 -1.64
CA ASP A 135 4.35 -4.98 -2.80
C ASP A 135 3.68 -4.36 -4.03
N VAL A 136 4.48 -3.96 -4.99
CA VAL A 136 4.03 -3.34 -6.26
C VAL A 136 4.19 -4.27 -7.46
N GLY A 137 4.61 -5.50 -7.21
CA GLY A 137 4.75 -6.55 -8.22
C GLY A 137 5.77 -7.60 -7.83
N CYS A 138 5.38 -8.87 -7.85
CA CYS A 138 6.23 -10.02 -7.54
C CYS A 138 7.05 -9.87 -6.25
N GLY A 139 6.51 -9.20 -5.23
CA GLY A 139 7.19 -8.94 -3.97
C GLY A 139 8.18 -7.76 -4.00
N ALA A 140 8.28 -7.02 -5.10
CA ALA A 140 9.10 -5.81 -5.17
C ALA A 140 8.53 -4.72 -4.25
N ALA A 141 9.38 -4.17 -3.38
CA ALA A 141 8.96 -3.26 -2.34
C ALA A 141 8.97 -1.79 -2.80
N ALA A 142 7.90 -1.06 -2.49
CA ALA A 142 7.80 0.38 -2.62
C ALA A 142 7.40 1.02 -1.29
N LEU A 143 7.69 2.31 -1.10
CA LEU A 143 7.35 3.06 0.10
C LEU A 143 6.23 4.06 -0.17
N LEU A 144 5.13 3.94 0.54
CA LEU A 144 4.05 4.91 0.61
C LEU A 144 4.19 5.71 1.91
N GLY A 145 4.76 6.91 1.83
CA GLY A 145 5.03 7.75 2.99
C GLY A 145 3.75 8.16 3.73
N THR A 146 3.80 8.32 5.07
CA THR A 146 2.64 8.68 5.89
C THR A 146 1.95 9.95 5.40
N GLN A 147 2.72 10.95 4.96
CA GLN A 147 2.19 12.22 4.41
C GLN A 147 1.57 12.07 3.01
N GLN A 148 1.80 10.94 2.35
CA GLN A 148 1.28 10.62 1.01
C GLN A 148 0.05 9.71 1.06
N LEU A 149 -0.36 9.27 2.26
CA LEU A 149 -1.53 8.41 2.44
C LEU A 149 -2.84 9.18 2.20
N CYS A 150 -3.00 10.31 2.84
CA CYS A 150 -4.19 11.16 2.75
C CYS A 150 -3.87 12.60 3.19
N ILE A 151 -4.89 13.47 3.15
CA ILE A 151 -4.78 14.86 3.60
C ILE A 151 -4.85 14.99 5.12
N SER A 152 -5.59 14.10 5.78
CA SER A 152 -5.66 14.05 7.24
C SER A 152 -4.31 13.71 7.86
N ARG A 153 -4.02 14.29 9.02
CA ARG A 153 -2.76 14.00 9.74
C ARG A 153 -2.81 12.62 10.37
N LEU A 154 -1.84 11.80 10.00
CA LEU A 154 -1.61 10.47 10.60
C LEU A 154 -0.27 10.46 11.31
N ARG A 155 -0.20 9.76 12.45
CA ARG A 155 1.04 9.53 13.20
C ARG A 155 1.74 8.25 12.77
N HIS A 156 0.96 7.30 12.28
CA HIS A 156 1.41 5.98 11.88
C HIS A 156 0.56 5.47 10.70
N ALA A 157 1.19 4.83 9.72
CA ALA A 157 0.46 4.31 8.55
C ALA A 157 -0.62 3.28 8.94
N GLY A 158 -0.43 2.56 10.04
CA GLY A 158 -1.41 1.62 10.60
C GLY A 158 -2.71 2.26 11.10
N GLU A 159 -2.76 3.59 11.24
CA GLU A 159 -4.01 4.29 11.50
C GLU A 159 -4.95 4.28 10.28
N MET A 160 -4.45 3.96 9.09
CA MET A 160 -5.24 3.96 7.85
C MET A 160 -5.17 2.64 7.11
N LEU A 161 -4.04 1.95 7.15
CA LEU A 161 -3.76 0.74 6.37
C LEU A 161 -3.46 -0.45 7.28
N THR A 162 -3.72 -1.65 6.77
CA THR A 162 -3.37 -2.91 7.45
C THR A 162 -2.54 -3.80 6.53
N PRO A 163 -1.57 -4.56 7.07
CA PRO A 163 -0.83 -5.54 6.28
C PRO A 163 -1.76 -6.55 5.61
N GLY A 164 -1.55 -6.80 4.30
CA GLY A 164 -2.41 -7.63 3.45
C GLY A 164 -3.49 -6.84 2.72
N GLN A 165 -3.74 -5.58 3.06
CA GLN A 165 -4.72 -4.75 2.39
C GLN A 165 -4.29 -4.45 0.95
N ARG A 166 -5.23 -4.62 0.01
CA ARG A 166 -5.07 -4.19 -1.39
C ARG A 166 -5.42 -2.72 -1.49
N ILE A 167 -4.57 -1.96 -2.16
CA ILE A 167 -4.73 -0.53 -2.38
C ILE A 167 -4.39 -0.17 -3.82
N TYR A 168 -4.77 1.04 -4.22
CA TYR A 168 -4.25 1.71 -5.41
C TYR A 168 -3.37 2.87 -4.97
N ALA A 169 -2.27 3.08 -5.69
CA ALA A 169 -1.37 4.20 -5.45
C ALA A 169 -0.79 4.69 -6.78
N ALA A 170 -0.46 5.97 -6.85
CA ALA A 170 0.31 6.53 -7.96
C ALA A 170 1.79 6.53 -7.61
N ILE A 171 2.62 6.36 -8.61
CA ILE A 171 4.07 6.51 -8.48
C ILE A 171 4.36 7.99 -8.28
N ARG A 172 4.96 8.34 -7.14
CA ARG A 172 5.37 9.71 -6.88
C ARG A 172 6.76 10.00 -7.44
N THR A 173 7.70 9.09 -7.19
CA THR A 173 9.10 9.24 -7.61
C THR A 173 9.73 7.89 -7.85
N LEU A 174 10.56 7.82 -8.89
CA LEU A 174 11.39 6.68 -9.25
C LEU A 174 12.86 7.04 -9.07
N ASP A 175 13.50 6.48 -8.04
CA ASP A 175 14.94 6.58 -7.87
C ASP A 175 15.62 5.40 -8.58
N ARG A 176 16.06 5.64 -9.82
CA ARG A 176 16.70 4.62 -10.64
C ARG A 176 18.09 4.23 -10.15
N VAL A 177 18.78 5.13 -9.45
CA VAL A 177 20.13 4.89 -8.92
C VAL A 177 20.07 3.95 -7.71
N GLN A 178 19.19 4.28 -6.75
CA GLN A 178 19.01 3.47 -5.55
C GLN A 178 17.95 2.37 -5.73
N ARG A 179 17.35 2.25 -6.92
CA ARG A 179 16.30 1.26 -7.25
C ARG A 179 15.13 1.31 -6.24
N ARG A 180 14.64 2.52 -5.96
CA ARG A 180 13.54 2.75 -5.01
C ARG A 180 12.36 3.40 -5.69
N VAL A 181 11.18 2.97 -5.27
CA VAL A 181 9.89 3.51 -5.72
C VAL A 181 9.17 4.13 -4.53
N PHE A 182 8.78 5.39 -4.68
CA PHE A 182 7.97 6.09 -3.71
C PHE A 182 6.58 6.29 -4.29
N LEU A 183 5.58 5.98 -3.46
CA LEU A 183 4.17 6.03 -3.83
C LEU A 183 3.45 7.20 -3.18
N THR A 184 2.30 7.55 -3.74
CA THR A 184 1.33 8.46 -3.16
C THR A 184 -0.08 7.92 -3.40
N GLN A 185 -0.98 8.12 -2.44
CA GLN A 185 -2.36 7.63 -2.50
C GLN A 185 -3.38 8.76 -2.38
N ARG A 186 -3.02 9.87 -1.70
CA ARG A 186 -3.94 10.97 -1.39
C ARG A 186 -4.59 11.56 -2.64
N GLU A 187 -3.91 11.58 -3.77
CA GLU A 187 -4.42 12.09 -5.04
C GLU A 187 -5.58 11.24 -5.57
N LEU A 188 -5.54 9.93 -5.29
CA LEU A 188 -6.56 8.97 -5.70
C LEU A 188 -7.82 9.01 -4.82
N LEU A 189 -7.71 9.56 -3.61
CA LEU A 189 -8.81 9.67 -2.64
C LEU A 189 -9.68 10.92 -2.86
N GLY A 190 -9.46 11.61 -3.98
CA GLY A 190 -10.27 12.74 -4.44
C GLY A 190 -9.89 14.09 -3.85
N THR A 191 -10.44 15.11 -4.46
CA THR A 191 -10.34 16.53 -4.08
C THR A 191 -11.21 16.83 -2.85
N TRP A 192 -11.06 18.05 -2.30
CA TRP A 192 -11.95 18.55 -1.25
C TRP A 192 -13.42 18.52 -1.69
N ALA A 193 -13.72 19.04 -2.89
CA ALA A 193 -15.07 19.12 -3.41
C ALA A 193 -15.72 17.75 -3.60
N GLU A 194 -15.00 16.79 -4.18
CA GLU A 194 -15.50 15.42 -4.36
C GLU A 194 -15.80 14.72 -3.04
N ASN A 195 -15.01 14.97 -2.00
CA ASN A 195 -15.26 14.43 -0.68
C ASN A 195 -16.38 15.17 0.06
N ALA A 196 -16.42 16.52 -0.03
CA ALA A 196 -17.43 17.34 0.61
C ALA A 196 -18.84 17.09 0.02
N ALA A 197 -18.95 16.77 -1.27
CA ALA A 197 -20.21 16.45 -1.93
C ALA A 197 -20.95 15.22 -1.33
N ARG A 198 -20.29 14.46 -0.47
CA ARG A 198 -20.89 13.33 0.26
C ARG A 198 -21.70 13.77 1.49
N PHE A 199 -21.62 15.03 1.87
CA PHE A 199 -22.19 15.57 3.11
C PHE A 199 -23.07 16.78 2.85
N CYS A 200 -24.01 17.03 3.75
CA CYS A 200 -24.85 18.22 3.75
C CYS A 200 -24.83 18.86 5.13
N ALA A 201 -25.02 20.19 5.17
CA ALA A 201 -25.30 20.88 6.43
C ALA A 201 -26.58 20.31 7.07
N GLY A 202 -26.59 20.18 8.37
CA GLY A 202 -27.70 19.57 9.11
C GLY A 202 -27.55 18.06 9.35
N GLN A 203 -26.58 17.39 8.73
CA GLN A 203 -26.31 15.97 8.99
C GLN A 203 -25.54 15.74 10.30
N THR A 204 -25.79 14.59 10.91
CA THR A 204 -24.96 14.04 11.98
C THR A 204 -24.22 12.85 11.43
N VAL A 205 -22.88 12.84 11.60
CA VAL A 205 -21.99 11.79 11.09
C VAL A 205 -20.93 11.47 12.14
N THR A 206 -20.23 10.36 11.97
CA THR A 206 -19.09 10.02 12.82
C THR A 206 -17.78 10.53 12.20
N GLY A 207 -16.81 10.86 13.05
CA GLY A 207 -15.47 11.25 12.62
C GLY A 207 -14.43 10.90 13.65
N VAL A 208 -13.15 11.10 13.28
CA VAL A 208 -12.00 10.81 14.15
C VAL A 208 -11.24 12.09 14.42
N VAL A 209 -10.97 12.41 15.68
CA VAL A 209 -10.16 13.56 16.08
C VAL A 209 -8.71 13.32 15.65
N ARG A 210 -8.19 14.13 14.71
CA ARG A 210 -6.84 13.99 14.16
C ARG A 210 -5.83 14.96 14.74
N SER A 211 -6.27 16.15 15.11
CA SER A 211 -5.41 17.11 15.79
C SER A 211 -6.24 18.08 16.63
N LEU A 212 -5.61 18.56 17.69
CA LEU A 212 -6.13 19.61 18.56
C LEU A 212 -5.27 20.85 18.40
N THR A 213 -5.91 22.02 18.41
CA THR A 213 -5.28 23.34 18.31
C THR A 213 -5.96 24.27 19.29
N ASP A 214 -5.39 25.45 19.55
CA ASP A 214 -5.95 26.44 20.48
C ASP A 214 -7.34 26.96 20.06
N TYR A 215 -7.68 26.81 18.76
CA TYR A 215 -8.96 27.25 18.20
C TYR A 215 -9.93 26.11 17.89
N GLY A 216 -9.59 24.87 18.25
CA GLY A 216 -10.50 23.74 18.11
C GLY A 216 -9.88 22.42 17.68
N ALA A 217 -10.73 21.44 17.45
CA ALA A 217 -10.38 20.08 17.05
C ALA A 217 -10.62 19.87 15.55
N PHE A 218 -9.61 19.34 14.85
CA PHE A 218 -9.77 18.84 13.48
C PHE A 218 -10.25 17.41 13.51
N ILE A 219 -11.43 17.19 12.93
CA ILE A 219 -12.12 15.89 12.90
C ILE A 219 -12.20 15.41 11.47
N GLU A 220 -11.59 14.26 11.20
CA GLU A 220 -11.63 13.59 9.91
C GLU A 220 -13.01 12.98 9.68
N LEU A 221 -13.66 13.35 8.60
CA LEU A 221 -14.90 12.76 8.11
C LEU A 221 -14.61 11.69 7.03
N THR A 222 -13.62 11.94 6.20
CA THR A 222 -13.00 10.97 5.28
C THR A 222 -11.49 11.20 5.29
N PRO A 223 -10.67 10.28 4.76
CA PRO A 223 -9.21 10.44 4.71
C PRO A 223 -8.75 11.76 4.09
N ASN A 224 -9.50 12.27 3.09
CA ASN A 224 -9.22 13.53 2.42
C ASN A 224 -10.14 14.68 2.84
N LEU A 225 -10.90 14.55 3.91
CA LEU A 225 -11.82 15.61 4.35
C LEU A 225 -11.87 15.70 5.87
N SER A 226 -11.52 16.87 6.39
CA SER A 226 -11.66 17.18 7.81
C SER A 226 -12.47 18.44 8.02
N GLY A 227 -13.24 18.48 9.10
CA GLY A 227 -13.92 19.69 9.59
C GLY A 227 -13.30 20.17 10.88
N LEU A 228 -13.62 21.40 11.26
CA LEU A 228 -13.22 22.03 12.52
C LEU A 228 -14.40 22.13 13.46
N ALA A 229 -14.22 21.62 14.67
CA ALA A 229 -15.17 21.78 15.79
C ALA A 229 -14.50 22.58 16.92
N GLU A 230 -15.29 23.34 17.67
CA GLU A 230 -14.86 23.91 18.94
C GLU A 230 -14.55 22.78 19.92
N ASP A 231 -13.45 22.91 20.67
CA ASP A 231 -13.06 21.96 21.73
C ASP A 231 -13.13 22.67 23.08
N ASN A 232 -13.82 22.07 24.02
CA ASN A 232 -13.89 22.51 25.41
C ASN A 232 -12.83 21.85 26.31
N GLY A 233 -11.77 21.31 25.72
CA GLY A 233 -10.66 20.65 26.42
C GLY A 233 -10.93 19.20 26.81
N THR A 234 -12.02 18.60 26.31
CA THR A 234 -12.37 17.21 26.66
C THR A 234 -11.92 16.19 25.63
N LEU A 235 -11.66 16.60 24.37
CA LEU A 235 -11.31 15.71 23.27
C LEU A 235 -9.83 15.26 23.34
N ARG A 236 -9.56 14.09 22.78
CA ARG A 236 -8.21 13.53 22.59
C ARG A 236 -8.01 13.10 21.15
N VAL A 237 -6.80 13.23 20.66
CA VAL A 237 -6.44 12.71 19.33
C VAL A 237 -6.64 11.20 19.31
N GLY A 238 -7.40 10.73 18.32
CA GLY A 238 -7.83 9.34 18.17
C GLY A 238 -9.26 9.07 18.67
N ASP A 239 -9.89 10.00 19.38
CA ASP A 239 -11.29 9.84 19.79
C ASP A 239 -12.19 9.72 18.55
N HIS A 240 -13.11 8.77 18.59
CA HIS A 240 -14.22 8.67 17.67
C HIS A 240 -15.40 9.48 18.24
N VAL A 241 -15.98 10.35 17.41
CA VAL A 241 -17.00 11.29 17.83
C VAL A 241 -18.16 11.35 16.84
N ALA A 242 -19.37 11.52 17.36
CA ALA A 242 -20.51 11.95 16.57
C ALA A 242 -20.46 13.47 16.45
N VAL A 243 -20.57 13.97 15.23
CA VAL A 243 -20.52 15.41 14.93
C VAL A 243 -21.72 15.83 14.08
N TYR A 244 -22.24 17.02 14.40
CA TYR A 244 -23.23 17.69 13.58
C TYR A 244 -22.54 18.66 12.62
N ILE A 245 -22.86 18.59 11.33
CA ILE A 245 -22.31 19.49 10.30
C ILE A 245 -23.12 20.77 10.32
N ARG A 246 -22.54 21.85 10.86
CA ARG A 246 -23.18 23.17 10.94
C ARG A 246 -23.19 23.89 9.59
N ALA A 247 -22.07 23.83 8.87
CA ALA A 247 -21.93 24.47 7.58
C ALA A 247 -20.81 23.84 6.75
N ILE A 248 -20.97 23.82 5.46
CA ILE A 248 -19.95 23.48 4.45
C ILE A 248 -19.71 24.76 3.65
N VAL A 249 -18.44 25.25 3.62
CA VAL A 249 -18.07 26.52 2.99
C VAL A 249 -17.03 26.23 1.89
N PRO A 250 -17.48 25.96 0.67
CA PRO A 250 -16.61 25.56 -0.43
C PRO A 250 -15.54 26.61 -0.80
N GLU A 251 -15.88 27.89 -0.67
CA GLU A 251 -15.00 29.01 -1.04
C GLU A 251 -13.71 29.00 -0.23
N THR A 252 -13.77 28.59 1.03
CA THR A 252 -12.63 28.54 1.95
C THR A 252 -12.21 27.12 2.33
N LEU A 253 -12.79 26.11 1.68
CA LEU A 253 -12.53 24.68 1.93
C LEU A 253 -12.71 24.29 3.40
N LYS A 254 -13.76 24.83 4.04
CA LYS A 254 -14.03 24.62 5.48
C LYS A 254 -15.34 23.86 5.71
N ILE A 255 -15.29 22.96 6.69
CA ILE A 255 -16.48 22.34 7.25
C ILE A 255 -16.52 22.72 8.74
N LYS A 256 -17.61 23.35 9.17
CA LYS A 256 -17.86 23.70 10.58
C LYS A 256 -18.66 22.57 11.24
N LEU A 257 -18.11 22.05 12.32
CA LEU A 257 -18.70 20.93 13.07
C LEU A 257 -19.06 21.34 14.49
N SER A 258 -20.00 20.62 15.08
CA SER A 258 -20.22 20.58 16.54
C SER A 258 -20.12 19.15 17.01
N VAL A 259 -19.29 18.90 18.01
CA VAL A 259 -19.20 17.58 18.65
C VAL A 259 -20.44 17.36 19.51
N LEU A 260 -21.09 16.23 19.33
CA LEU A 260 -22.25 15.83 20.12
C LEU A 260 -21.82 14.96 21.30
N HIS A 261 -21.14 13.87 21.04
CA HIS A 261 -20.63 12.92 22.03
C HIS A 261 -19.55 12.02 21.43
N ARG A 262 -18.80 11.34 22.30
CA ARG A 262 -17.89 10.27 21.87
C ARG A 262 -18.69 9.02 21.51
N VAL A 263 -18.17 8.27 20.54
CA VAL A 263 -18.73 6.99 20.12
C VAL A 263 -17.66 5.90 20.21
N GLU A 264 -18.08 4.67 20.31
CA GLU A 264 -17.16 3.53 20.22
C GLU A 264 -16.43 3.52 18.87
N PRO A 265 -15.15 3.12 18.85
CA PRO A 265 -14.40 3.02 17.61
C PRO A 265 -15.12 2.14 16.60
N GLN A 266 -15.42 2.69 15.44
CA GLN A 266 -16.05 1.97 14.35
C GLN A 266 -15.00 1.37 13.43
N PRO A 267 -15.23 0.19 12.83
CA PRO A 267 -14.39 -0.31 11.75
C PRO A 267 -14.27 0.73 10.65
N ARG A 268 -13.06 0.89 10.10
CA ARG A 268 -12.87 1.81 9.00
C ARG A 268 -13.64 1.36 7.78
N GLU A 269 -14.32 2.30 7.15
CA GLU A 269 -14.88 2.08 5.83
C GLU A 269 -13.76 1.77 4.82
N PRO A 270 -14.02 0.92 3.82
CA PRO A 270 -13.10 0.71 2.71
C PRO A 270 -12.72 2.04 2.06
N LEU A 271 -11.46 2.15 1.64
CA LEU A 271 -10.98 3.34 0.94
C LEU A 271 -11.77 3.55 -0.35
N ARG A 272 -12.31 4.73 -0.52
CA ARG A 272 -12.99 5.12 -1.75
C ARG A 272 -11.99 5.82 -2.66
N TYR A 273 -11.73 5.19 -3.80
CA TYR A 273 -10.89 5.76 -4.85
C TYR A 273 -11.75 6.45 -5.89
N PHE A 274 -11.33 7.62 -6.35
CA PHE A 274 -11.92 8.34 -7.47
C PHE A 274 -11.24 7.96 -8.80
N GLN A 275 -10.00 7.46 -8.70
CA GLN A 275 -9.26 6.94 -9.84
C GLN A 275 -8.46 5.70 -9.39
N THR A 276 -8.48 4.62 -10.20
CA THR A 276 -7.82 3.34 -9.90
C THR A 276 -6.89 2.86 -11.00
N GLU A 277 -6.86 3.58 -12.14
CA GLU A 277 -6.04 3.23 -13.29
C GLU A 277 -5.66 4.48 -14.10
N GLY A 278 -4.71 4.33 -15.02
CA GLY A 278 -4.26 5.39 -15.90
C GLY A 278 -3.11 6.18 -15.31
N HIS A 279 -3.05 7.48 -15.66
CA HIS A 279 -1.95 8.38 -15.32
C HIS A 279 -2.47 9.72 -14.82
N ILE A 280 -1.89 10.25 -13.75
CA ILE A 280 -2.17 11.58 -13.21
C ILE A 280 -1.02 12.50 -13.57
N ARG A 281 -1.28 13.54 -14.34
CA ARG A 281 -0.27 14.56 -14.66
C ARG A 281 -0.13 15.60 -13.55
N GLN A 282 -1.28 16.01 -13.01
CA GLN A 282 -1.36 16.97 -11.94
C GLN A 282 -2.61 16.72 -11.08
N TRP A 283 -2.52 17.09 -9.83
CA TRP A 283 -3.66 17.03 -8.92
C TRP A 283 -3.64 18.25 -8.00
N ARG A 284 -4.82 18.81 -7.77
CA ARG A 284 -5.03 19.94 -6.87
C ARG A 284 -6.15 19.59 -5.89
N TYR A 285 -5.88 19.72 -4.61
CA TYR A 285 -6.85 19.37 -3.57
C TYR A 285 -8.04 20.33 -3.51
N GLY A 286 -7.80 21.63 -3.67
CA GLY A 286 -8.81 22.68 -3.59
C GLY A 286 -8.73 23.67 -4.75
N ASN A 287 -9.33 24.85 -4.56
CA ASN A 287 -9.26 25.95 -5.52
C ASN A 287 -7.87 26.61 -5.51
N GLU A 288 -7.61 27.54 -6.44
CA GLU A 288 -6.29 28.18 -6.61
C GLU A 288 -5.86 28.98 -5.38
N GLU A 289 -6.81 29.65 -4.74
CA GLU A 289 -6.55 30.54 -3.61
C GLU A 289 -6.23 29.77 -2.32
N PHE A 290 -6.84 28.60 -2.12
CA PHE A 290 -6.74 27.80 -0.90
C PHE A 290 -6.10 26.42 -1.10
N ALA A 291 -5.49 26.14 -2.25
CA ALA A 291 -4.86 24.85 -2.54
C ALA A 291 -3.60 24.65 -1.71
N LYS A 292 -3.78 24.14 -0.50
CA LYS A 292 -2.66 23.75 0.38
C LYS A 292 -1.84 22.59 -0.17
N TYR A 293 -2.46 21.71 -0.95
CA TYR A 293 -1.82 20.55 -1.55
C TYR A 293 -2.02 20.58 -3.06
N TYR A 294 -0.90 20.56 -3.75
CA TYR A 294 -0.79 20.49 -5.20
C TYR A 294 0.32 19.52 -5.56
N THR A 295 0.09 18.62 -6.50
CA THR A 295 1.08 17.66 -6.98
C THR A 295 1.19 17.80 -8.50
N ILE A 296 2.43 17.94 -8.99
CA ILE A 296 2.83 17.72 -10.38
C ILE A 296 3.68 16.44 -10.36
N PHE A 297 3.41 15.55 -11.26
CA PHE A 297 4.12 14.28 -11.42
C PHE A 297 5.17 14.36 -12.52
#